data_e44e667be861db7f9f44f79f560cfb0a
#
_entry.id   e44e667be861db7f9f44f79f560cfb0a
#
_cell.length_a   1.000
_cell.length_b   1.000
_cell.length_c   1.000
_cell.angle_alpha   90.00
_cell.angle_beta   90.00
_cell.angle_gamma   90.00
#
_symmetry.space_group_name_H-M   'P 1'
#
loop_
_entity.id
_entity.type
_entity.pdbx_description
1 polymer ?
#
loop_
_entity_poly.entity_id
_entity_poly.type
_entity_poly.pdbx_seq_one_letter_code
_entity_poly.pdbx_strand_id
1 'polypeptide(L)'
;MTTENKSIVQQALAGLIATGDVDALAQFLSDDFVHHRPGSTTSTKGEWLAAVRAALVPLVGMQVEIHQVLADGDHVVVYSRRWLPDGPEIAVVDIWRIDDGLIAEGWEIIEPTAQVAANLTWWKARSADLRAPMSLRRR
;
A
#
# COMPACT_ATOMS: atom_id res chain seq x y z
N MET A 1 -0.76 20.10 8.96
CA MET A 1 -1.58 18.92 9.23
C MET A 1 -1.60 17.97 8.06
N THR A 2 -2.45 18.13 7.05
CA THR A 2 -2.42 17.18 5.92
C THR A 2 -1.11 17.23 5.14
N THR A 3 -0.54 18.42 4.92
CA THR A 3 0.75 18.56 4.25
C THR A 3 1.88 17.92 5.05
N GLU A 4 1.86 18.10 6.37
CA GLU A 4 2.84 17.49 7.26
C GLU A 4 2.70 15.98 7.29
N ASN A 5 1.46 15.47 7.29
CA ASN A 5 1.19 14.04 7.26
C ASN A 5 1.68 13.41 5.95
N LYS A 6 1.46 14.08 4.81
CA LYS A 6 2.01 13.63 3.53
C LYS A 6 3.53 13.58 3.57
N SER A 7 4.16 14.59 4.15
CA SER A 7 5.61 14.66 4.26
C SER A 7 6.19 13.51 5.08
N ILE A 8 5.54 13.16 6.18
CA ILE A 8 5.95 12.02 7.02
C ILE A 8 5.97 10.73 6.20
N VAL A 9 4.88 10.44 5.49
CA VAL A 9 4.76 9.24 4.68
C VAL A 9 5.77 9.26 3.52
N GLN A 10 5.91 10.39 2.84
CA GLN A 10 6.84 10.53 1.73
C GLN A 10 8.29 10.29 2.17
N GLN A 11 8.68 10.83 3.32
CA GLN A 11 10.03 10.64 3.86
C GLN A 11 10.27 9.17 4.25
N ALA A 12 9.29 8.54 4.89
CA ALA A 12 9.40 7.15 5.28
C ALA A 12 9.58 6.23 4.07
N LEU A 13 8.75 6.41 3.04
CA LEU A 13 8.80 5.59 1.83
C LEU A 13 10.05 5.88 1.01
N ALA A 14 10.43 7.14 0.85
CA ALA A 14 11.60 7.53 0.08
C ALA A 14 12.88 6.95 0.70
N GLY A 15 13.00 6.98 2.01
CA GLY A 15 14.14 6.40 2.71
C GLY A 15 14.22 4.89 2.50
N LEU A 16 13.10 4.20 2.62
CA LEU A 16 13.06 2.75 2.40
C LEU A 16 13.40 2.38 0.95
N ILE A 17 12.84 3.08 -0.02
CA ILE A 17 13.07 2.82 -1.44
C ILE A 17 14.52 3.11 -1.81
N ALA A 18 15.08 4.21 -1.32
CA ALA A 18 16.43 4.63 -1.68
C ALA A 18 17.52 3.77 -1.05
N THR A 19 17.35 3.35 0.19
CA THR A 19 18.42 2.72 0.97
C THR A 19 18.11 1.29 1.41
N GLY A 20 16.84 0.88 1.42
CA GLY A 20 16.43 -0.40 2.00
C GLY A 20 16.62 -0.47 3.52
N ASP A 21 16.77 0.67 4.17
CA ASP A 21 17.00 0.72 5.61
C ASP A 21 15.69 0.62 6.39
N VAL A 22 15.38 -0.59 6.82
CA VAL A 22 14.16 -0.88 7.59
C VAL A 22 14.20 -0.24 8.97
N ASP A 23 15.39 -0.09 9.55
CA ASP A 23 15.52 0.57 10.86
C ASP A 23 15.17 2.06 10.77
N ALA A 24 15.51 2.71 9.66
CA ALA A 24 15.10 4.09 9.41
C ALA A 24 13.57 4.19 9.28
N LEU A 25 12.95 3.24 8.58
CA LEU A 25 11.48 3.17 8.49
C LEU A 25 10.83 3.03 9.87
N ALA A 26 11.42 2.20 10.73
CA ALA A 26 10.90 1.96 12.07
C ALA A 26 10.72 3.23 12.90
N GLN A 27 11.56 4.25 12.67
CA GLN A 27 11.50 5.51 13.41
C GLN A 27 10.26 6.34 13.08
N PHE A 28 9.65 6.10 11.93
CA PHE A 28 8.41 6.78 11.52
C PHE A 28 7.14 6.11 12.04
N LEU A 29 7.25 4.91 12.63
CA LEU A 29 6.12 4.12 13.09
C LEU A 29 5.93 4.27 14.60
N SER A 30 4.67 4.36 15.03
CA SER A 30 4.35 4.32 16.46
C SER A 30 4.62 2.93 17.02
N ASP A 31 4.82 2.84 18.34
CA ASP A 31 5.10 1.57 18.99
C ASP A 31 3.93 0.58 18.90
N ASP A 32 2.71 1.09 18.81
CA ASP A 32 1.49 0.30 18.67
C ASP A 32 1.01 0.17 17.21
N PHE A 33 1.90 0.39 16.26
CA PHE A 33 1.59 0.29 14.83
C PHE A 33 0.97 -1.06 14.47
N VAL A 34 -0.07 -1.02 13.63
CA VAL A 34 -0.73 -2.21 13.09
C VAL A 34 -0.79 -2.10 11.58
N HIS A 35 -0.43 -3.16 10.88
CA HIS A 35 -0.50 -3.25 9.43
C HIS A 35 -1.53 -4.28 9.00
N HIS A 36 -2.37 -3.91 8.03
CA HIS A 36 -3.42 -4.77 7.49
C HIS A 36 -3.11 -5.11 6.04
N ARG A 37 -3.22 -6.38 5.70
CA ARG A 37 -3.09 -6.88 4.34
C ARG A 37 -4.39 -7.47 3.84
N PRO A 38 -4.55 -7.63 2.51
CA PRO A 38 -5.70 -8.34 1.96
C PRO A 38 -5.85 -9.72 2.61
N GLY A 39 -7.09 -10.16 2.80
CA GLY A 39 -7.37 -11.43 3.46
C GLY A 39 -7.45 -11.33 4.97
N SER A 40 -7.59 -10.14 5.51
CA SER A 40 -7.77 -9.87 6.95
C SER A 40 -6.58 -10.25 7.83
N THR A 41 -5.38 -10.32 7.25
CA THR A 41 -4.15 -10.55 8.02
C THR A 41 -3.68 -9.24 8.63
N THR A 42 -3.42 -9.26 9.94
CA THR A 42 -2.87 -8.10 10.65
C THR A 42 -1.51 -8.42 11.22
N SER A 43 -0.64 -7.41 11.31
CA SER A 43 0.71 -7.55 11.85
C SER A 43 0.99 -6.41 12.82
N THR A 44 1.74 -6.72 13.87
CA THR A 44 2.31 -5.71 14.77
C THR A 44 3.47 -5.00 14.08
N LYS A 45 3.97 -3.93 14.70
CA LYS A 45 5.15 -3.21 14.20
C LYS A 45 6.33 -4.15 13.94
N GLY A 46 6.69 -4.96 14.93
CA GLY A 46 7.82 -5.89 14.80
C GLY A 46 7.60 -6.93 13.73
N GLU A 47 6.40 -7.50 13.65
CA GLU A 47 6.04 -8.49 12.63
C GLU A 47 6.10 -7.89 11.24
N TRP A 48 5.56 -6.69 11.05
CA TRP A 48 5.54 -6.04 9.74
C TRP A 48 6.95 -5.66 9.30
N LEU A 49 7.76 -5.09 10.19
CA LEU A 49 9.15 -4.73 9.86
C LEU A 49 9.97 -5.95 9.48
N ALA A 50 9.77 -7.08 10.18
CA ALA A 50 10.43 -8.34 9.83
C ALA A 50 10.00 -8.83 8.45
N ALA A 51 8.70 -8.71 8.12
CA ALA A 51 8.19 -9.08 6.80
C ALA A 51 8.75 -8.18 5.69
N VAL A 52 8.86 -6.88 5.94
CA VAL A 52 9.46 -5.94 4.99
C VAL A 52 10.93 -6.29 4.76
N ARG A 53 11.67 -6.53 5.83
CA ARG A 53 13.09 -6.91 5.74
C ARG A 53 13.28 -8.18 4.93
N ALA A 54 12.45 -9.18 5.15
CA ALA A 54 12.49 -10.43 4.41
C ALA A 54 12.14 -10.22 2.92
N ALA A 55 11.14 -9.39 2.64
CA ALA A 55 10.69 -9.11 1.27
C ALA A 55 11.73 -8.37 0.44
N LEU A 56 12.53 -7.51 1.06
CA LEU A 56 13.54 -6.73 0.35
C LEU A 56 14.62 -7.58 -0.28
N VAL A 57 14.88 -8.78 0.22
CA VAL A 57 15.89 -9.68 -0.34
C VAL A 57 15.52 -10.12 -1.77
N PRO A 58 14.35 -10.75 -2.02
CA PRO A 58 13.97 -11.11 -3.38
C PRO A 58 13.57 -9.91 -4.24
N LEU A 59 13.32 -8.74 -3.65
CA LEU A 59 12.86 -7.57 -4.37
C LEU A 59 14.00 -6.59 -4.74
N VAL A 60 15.25 -7.00 -4.56
CA VAL A 60 16.40 -6.19 -5.00
C VAL A 60 16.26 -5.89 -6.50
N GLY A 61 16.33 -4.61 -6.83
CA GLY A 61 16.12 -4.15 -8.20
C GLY A 61 14.68 -3.80 -8.56
N MET A 62 13.74 -3.97 -7.63
CA MET A 62 12.37 -3.52 -7.85
C MET A 62 12.33 -2.02 -8.09
N GLN A 63 11.59 -1.60 -9.11
CA GLN A 63 11.36 -0.19 -9.39
C GLN A 63 9.99 0.23 -8.86
N VAL A 64 9.94 1.41 -8.28
CA VAL A 64 8.70 1.97 -7.72
C VAL A 64 8.46 3.34 -8.33
N GLU A 65 7.25 3.55 -8.82
CA GLU A 65 6.81 4.84 -9.31
C GLU A 65 5.57 5.26 -8.51
N ILE A 66 5.70 6.35 -7.76
CA ILE A 66 4.60 6.90 -6.98
C ILE A 66 3.80 7.83 -7.89
N HIS A 67 2.54 7.49 -8.11
CA HIS A 67 1.65 8.24 -9.01
C HIS A 67 0.89 9.33 -8.28
N GLN A 68 0.38 9.02 -7.09
CA GLN A 68 -0.42 9.96 -6.33
C GLN A 68 -0.19 9.80 -4.84
N VAL A 69 -0.16 10.94 -4.15
CA VAL A 69 -0.18 11.00 -2.68
C VAL A 69 -1.28 11.97 -2.29
N LEU A 70 -2.30 11.46 -1.63
CA LEU A 70 -3.47 12.21 -1.22
C LEU A 70 -3.58 12.16 0.30
N ALA A 71 -4.06 13.23 0.89
CA ALA A 71 -4.28 13.28 2.33
C ALA A 71 -5.67 13.82 2.65
N ASP A 72 -6.30 13.20 3.63
CA ASP A 72 -7.58 13.65 4.17
C ASP A 72 -7.54 13.43 5.69
N GLY A 73 -7.54 14.53 6.45
CA GLY A 73 -7.42 14.46 7.89
C GLY A 73 -6.12 13.80 8.31
N ASP A 74 -6.23 12.74 9.11
CA ASP A 74 -5.08 11.96 9.61
C ASP A 74 -4.71 10.78 8.70
N HIS A 75 -5.35 10.64 7.55
CA HIS A 75 -5.07 9.57 6.59
C HIS A 75 -4.32 10.09 5.37
N VAL A 76 -3.36 9.29 4.91
CA VAL A 76 -2.59 9.55 3.67
C VAL A 76 -2.71 8.32 2.78
N VAL A 77 -3.05 8.54 1.51
CA VAL A 77 -3.19 7.47 0.51
C VAL A 77 -2.08 7.62 -0.49
N VAL A 78 -1.36 6.53 -0.74
CA VAL A 78 -0.29 6.46 -1.74
C VAL A 78 -0.66 5.44 -2.80
N TYR A 79 -0.79 5.90 -4.04
CA TYR A 79 -0.94 5.00 -5.18
C TYR A 79 0.38 4.90 -5.92
N SER A 80 0.87 3.66 -6.08
CA SER A 80 2.14 3.40 -6.77
C SER A 80 2.01 2.23 -7.73
N ARG A 81 2.91 2.22 -8.71
CA ARG A 81 3.13 1.05 -9.56
C ARG A 81 4.53 0.55 -9.30
N ARG A 82 4.68 -0.77 -9.30
CA ARG A 82 5.95 -1.42 -9.00
C ARG A 82 6.25 -2.47 -10.04
N TRP A 83 7.50 -2.53 -10.45
CA TRP A 83 8.00 -3.52 -11.39
C TRP A 83 8.92 -4.46 -10.63
N LEU A 84 8.45 -5.70 -10.45
CA LEU A 84 9.22 -6.72 -9.74
C LEU A 84 10.42 -7.15 -10.60
N PRO A 85 11.55 -7.55 -9.99
CA PRO A 85 12.77 -7.84 -10.76
C PRO A 85 12.58 -8.86 -11.89
N ASP A 86 11.88 -9.97 -11.62
CA ASP A 86 11.61 -11.02 -12.61
C ASP A 86 10.12 -11.34 -12.67
N GLY A 87 9.30 -10.38 -12.33
CA GLY A 87 7.89 -10.63 -12.19
C GLY A 87 7.04 -9.59 -12.91
N PRO A 88 5.74 -9.66 -12.70
CA PRO A 88 4.81 -8.73 -13.31
C PRO A 88 4.91 -7.35 -12.70
N GLU A 89 4.36 -6.38 -13.41
CA GLU A 89 4.01 -5.09 -12.84
C GLU A 89 2.84 -5.27 -11.88
N ILE A 90 2.90 -4.58 -10.74
CA ILE A 90 1.80 -4.57 -9.77
C ILE A 90 1.37 -3.15 -9.46
N ALA A 91 0.09 -2.98 -9.16
CA ALA A 91 -0.47 -1.75 -8.64
C ALA A 91 -0.63 -1.90 -7.13
N VAL A 92 -0.21 -0.89 -6.39
CA VAL A 92 -0.28 -0.91 -4.93
C VAL A 92 -0.92 0.38 -4.43
N VAL A 93 -1.89 0.23 -3.54
CA VAL A 93 -2.46 1.34 -2.79
C VAL A 93 -2.18 1.11 -1.32
N ASP A 94 -1.49 2.07 -0.72
CA ASP A 94 -1.23 2.07 0.71
C ASP A 94 -2.04 3.20 1.36
N ILE A 95 -2.71 2.89 2.45
CA ILE A 95 -3.41 3.88 3.26
C ILE A 95 -2.73 3.90 4.62
N TRP A 96 -2.32 5.10 5.05
CA TRP A 96 -1.61 5.29 6.30
C TRP A 96 -2.39 6.23 7.21
N ARG A 97 -2.52 5.86 8.47
CA ARG A 97 -3.09 6.74 9.49
C ARG A 97 -1.97 7.30 10.35
N ILE A 98 -1.96 8.63 10.50
CA ILE A 98 -0.97 9.34 11.28
C ILE A 98 -1.59 9.73 12.62
N ASP A 99 -0.85 9.48 13.69
CA ASP A 99 -1.23 9.88 15.04
C ASP A 99 -0.01 10.45 15.75
N ASP A 100 -0.13 11.66 16.24
CA ASP A 100 0.93 12.36 16.97
C ASP A 100 2.27 12.36 16.21
N GLY A 101 2.21 12.63 14.92
CA GLY A 101 3.40 12.73 14.07
C GLY A 101 4.04 11.42 13.66
N LEU A 102 3.42 10.28 14.00
CA LEU A 102 3.91 8.95 13.67
C LEU A 102 2.87 8.18 12.85
N ILE A 103 3.34 7.25 12.06
CA ILE A 103 2.46 6.34 11.32
C ILE A 103 1.98 5.27 12.30
N ALA A 104 0.68 5.26 12.58
CA ALA A 104 0.09 4.39 13.60
C ALA A 104 -0.61 3.17 13.02
N GLU A 105 -1.03 3.24 11.76
CA GLU A 105 -1.75 2.15 11.12
C GLU A 105 -1.56 2.21 9.61
N GLY A 106 -1.51 1.05 8.97
CA GLY A 106 -1.42 0.96 7.52
C GLY A 106 -2.28 -0.14 6.94
N TRP A 107 -2.80 0.11 5.75
CA TRP A 107 -3.54 -0.86 4.94
C TRP A 107 -2.88 -0.95 3.58
N GLU A 108 -2.66 -2.17 3.09
CA GLU A 108 -2.03 -2.39 1.80
C GLU A 108 -2.97 -3.17 0.89
N ILE A 109 -3.19 -2.63 -0.31
CA ILE A 109 -3.97 -3.27 -1.36
C ILE A 109 -3.04 -3.48 -2.54
N ILE A 110 -2.88 -4.73 -2.95
CA ILE A 110 -1.99 -5.12 -4.05
C ILE A 110 -2.80 -5.82 -5.12
N GLU A 111 -2.60 -5.41 -6.36
CA GLU A 111 -3.20 -6.09 -7.50
C GLU A 111 -2.15 -6.34 -8.58
N PRO A 112 -1.71 -7.58 -8.80
CA PRO A 112 -0.82 -7.93 -9.90
C PRO A 112 -1.47 -7.70 -11.26
N THR A 113 -0.71 -7.20 -12.24
CA THR A 113 -1.24 -6.94 -13.58
C THR A 113 -1.82 -8.17 -14.26
N ALA A 114 -1.26 -9.34 -13.99
CA ALA A 114 -1.79 -10.60 -14.51
C ALA A 114 -3.23 -10.86 -14.01
N GLN A 115 -3.52 -10.49 -12.76
CA GLN A 115 -4.88 -10.59 -12.20
C GLN A 115 -5.79 -9.49 -12.75
N VAL A 116 -5.24 -8.33 -13.08
CA VAL A 116 -6.02 -7.27 -13.73
C VAL A 116 -6.62 -7.75 -15.04
N ALA A 117 -5.87 -8.48 -15.85
CA ALA A 117 -6.37 -9.04 -17.10
C ALA A 117 -7.55 -10.01 -16.85
N ALA A 118 -7.46 -10.86 -15.84
CA ALA A 118 -8.54 -11.76 -15.44
C ALA A 118 -9.75 -10.97 -14.93
N ASN A 119 -9.52 -9.93 -14.16
CA ASN A 119 -10.58 -9.06 -13.64
C ASN A 119 -11.31 -8.33 -14.77
N LEU A 120 -10.59 -7.89 -15.80
CA LEU A 120 -11.20 -7.26 -16.97
C LEU A 120 -12.12 -8.23 -17.71
N THR A 121 -11.73 -9.49 -17.82
CA THR A 121 -12.57 -10.53 -18.43
C THR A 121 -13.84 -10.72 -17.62
N TRP A 122 -13.73 -10.81 -16.31
CA TRP A 122 -14.86 -10.92 -15.39
C TRP A 122 -15.78 -9.68 -15.52
N TRP A 123 -15.19 -8.51 -15.57
CA TRP A 123 -15.93 -7.25 -15.70
C TRP A 123 -16.73 -7.18 -17.00
N LYS A 124 -16.13 -7.60 -18.11
CA LYS A 124 -16.81 -7.64 -19.41
C LYS A 124 -18.00 -8.56 -19.39
N ALA A 125 -17.87 -9.76 -18.80
CA ALA A 125 -18.96 -10.70 -18.64
C ALA A 125 -20.11 -10.12 -17.82
N ARG A 126 -19.78 -9.46 -16.70
CA ARG A 126 -20.78 -8.80 -15.86
C ARG A 126 -21.45 -7.63 -16.58
N SER A 127 -20.70 -6.88 -17.37
CA SER A 127 -21.25 -5.76 -18.14
C SER A 127 -22.25 -6.22 -19.21
N ALA A 128 -22.06 -7.39 -19.79
CA ALA A 128 -23.01 -7.97 -20.74
C ALA A 128 -24.33 -8.33 -20.07
N ASP A 129 -24.31 -8.70 -18.80
CA ASP A 129 -25.49 -9.07 -18.01
C ASP A 129 -26.13 -7.90 -17.28
N LEU A 130 -25.56 -6.69 -17.38
CA LEU A 130 -26.03 -5.51 -16.66
C LEU A 130 -27.29 -4.91 -17.28
N ARG A 131 -28.34 -5.71 -17.42
CA ARG A 131 -29.67 -5.20 -17.70
C ARG A 131 -30.47 -4.92 -16.45
N ALA A 132 -29.98 -5.41 -15.30
CA ALA A 132 -30.56 -5.16 -14.00
C ALA A 132 -29.82 -4.01 -13.29
N PRO A 133 -30.52 -3.13 -12.58
CA PRO A 133 -29.85 -2.06 -11.85
C PRO A 133 -28.97 -2.63 -10.74
N MET A 134 -27.78 -2.05 -10.58
CA MET A 134 -26.91 -2.34 -9.46
C MET A 134 -27.40 -1.63 -8.22
N SER A 135 -27.51 -2.35 -7.10
CA SER A 135 -27.81 -1.72 -5.81
C SER A 135 -26.51 -1.50 -5.04
N LEU A 136 -26.36 -0.30 -4.50
CA LEU A 136 -25.22 0.03 -3.65
C LEU A 136 -25.52 -0.39 -2.22
N ARG A 137 -24.59 -1.13 -1.60
CA ARG A 137 -24.64 -1.37 -0.17
C ARG A 137 -24.05 -0.17 0.55
N ARG A 138 -24.84 0.42 1.42
CA ARG A 138 -24.37 1.43 2.36
C ARG A 138 -24.03 0.76 3.69
N ARG A 139 -22.93 1.17 4.24
CA ARG A 139 -22.58 0.84 5.62
C ARG A 139 -22.70 2.06 6.49
#